data_8424437f1f742130a5f1bc536b7c03dd
#
_entry.id   8424437f1f742130a5f1bc536b7c03dd
#
_cell.length_a   1.000
_cell.length_b   1.000
_cell.length_c   1.000
_cell.angle_alpha   90.00
_cell.angle_beta   90.00
_cell.angle_gamma   90.00
#
_symmetry.space_group_name_H-M   'P 1'
#
loop_
_entity.id
_entity.type
_entity.pdbx_description
1 polymer ?
#
loop_
_entity_poly.entity_id
_entity_poly.type
_entity_poly.pdbx_seq_one_letter_code
_entity_poly.pdbx_strand_id
1 'polypeptide(L)'
;MNAIAWGAALLQALLYAALAPLLVGWIRKVKARLQNRRGATVFQPYRDLRKLLLKEARVAHTASPLFRAAPYIVFVSTWLAASTVPLIAVNLPTAAIADIIVLVGLLALARFFLALAGMDVGTAFGGMGASREMLVAALAEPAMLMAVFTLAMSAHSTNLASVIDYQLGDFALRPSFLFALGGLILVAIAETGRIPVDNPATHLELTMIHEAMLLEYSGRHLALMEWAAQIKLVLYGTLIANIFFPWGIGLDFAPAALATGLAAVVLKLFTLGAALAIGETVLAKMRLFRAPAFLNLALLLALLGLLSQVILEVGA
;
A
#
# COMPACT_ATOMS: atom_id res chain seq x y z
N MET A 1 -27.19 12.60 9.13
CA MET A 1 -26.17 11.77 8.45
C MET A 1 -26.91 10.77 7.57
N ASN A 2 -26.70 10.80 6.26
CA ASN A 2 -27.52 10.05 5.30
C ASN A 2 -27.07 8.57 5.27
N ALA A 3 -28.03 7.63 5.36
CA ALA A 3 -27.77 6.18 5.25
C ALA A 3 -27.00 5.82 3.95
N ILE A 4 -27.23 6.58 2.88
CA ILE A 4 -26.54 6.44 1.59
C ILE A 4 -25.02 6.68 1.74
N ALA A 5 -24.60 7.68 2.50
CA ALA A 5 -23.18 7.99 2.70
C ALA A 5 -22.46 6.88 3.49
N TRP A 6 -23.10 6.30 4.51
CA TRP A 6 -22.56 5.14 5.22
C TRP A 6 -22.53 3.89 4.36
N GLY A 7 -23.54 3.70 3.50
CA GLY A 7 -23.54 2.64 2.50
C GLY A 7 -22.38 2.76 1.52
N ALA A 8 -22.07 3.98 1.05
CA ALA A 8 -20.92 4.25 0.19
C ALA A 8 -19.58 4.02 0.90
N ALA A 9 -19.46 4.37 2.19
CA ALA A 9 -18.26 4.09 2.98
C ALA A 9 -18.02 2.59 3.17
N LEU A 10 -19.06 1.82 3.46
CA LEU A 10 -18.98 0.36 3.52
C LEU A 10 -18.61 -0.24 2.17
N LEU A 11 -19.23 0.24 1.10
CA LEU A 11 -18.89 -0.19 -0.26
C LEU A 11 -17.41 0.07 -0.55
N GLN A 12 -16.88 1.25 -0.21
CA GLN A 12 -15.47 1.58 -0.37
C GLN A 12 -14.56 0.61 0.38
N ALA A 13 -14.85 0.33 1.65
CA ALA A 13 -14.06 -0.61 2.46
C ALA A 13 -14.07 -2.03 1.86
N LEU A 14 -15.22 -2.50 1.38
CA LEU A 14 -15.35 -3.79 0.70
C LEU A 14 -14.61 -3.82 -0.65
N LEU A 15 -14.63 -2.70 -1.39
CA LEU A 15 -13.92 -2.58 -2.66
C LEU A 15 -12.41 -2.71 -2.48
N TYR A 16 -11.81 -2.15 -1.42
CA TYR A 16 -10.40 -2.35 -1.13
C TYR A 16 -10.05 -3.83 -0.99
N ALA A 17 -10.84 -4.57 -0.20
CA ALA A 17 -10.63 -5.99 -0.01
C ALA A 17 -10.86 -6.80 -1.30
N ALA A 18 -11.84 -6.40 -2.11
CA ALA A 18 -12.15 -7.06 -3.37
C ALA A 18 -11.14 -6.75 -4.48
N LEU A 19 -10.75 -5.48 -4.66
CA LEU A 19 -9.82 -5.09 -5.73
C LEU A 19 -8.38 -5.59 -5.49
N ALA A 20 -8.00 -5.86 -4.24
CA ALA A 20 -6.65 -6.25 -3.89
C ALA A 20 -6.18 -7.54 -4.60
N PRO A 21 -6.89 -8.67 -4.54
CA PRO A 21 -6.49 -9.86 -5.28
C PRO A 21 -6.56 -9.67 -6.80
N LEU A 22 -7.50 -8.85 -7.28
CA LEU A 22 -7.66 -8.55 -8.71
C LEU A 22 -6.44 -7.82 -9.27
N LEU A 23 -5.98 -6.78 -8.58
CA LEU A 23 -4.80 -6.00 -8.98
C LEU A 23 -3.54 -6.87 -9.01
N VAL A 24 -3.33 -7.70 -7.99
CA VAL A 24 -2.19 -8.63 -7.95
C VAL A 24 -2.27 -9.64 -9.10
N GLY A 25 -3.45 -10.17 -9.39
CA GLY A 25 -3.68 -11.06 -10.52
C GLY A 25 -3.38 -10.40 -11.86
N TRP A 26 -3.78 -9.13 -12.01
CA TRP A 26 -3.49 -8.32 -13.19
C TRP A 26 -1.98 -8.11 -13.36
N ILE A 27 -1.27 -7.67 -12.33
CA ILE A 27 0.19 -7.46 -12.36
C ILE A 27 0.90 -8.76 -12.76
N ARG A 28 0.54 -9.90 -12.15
CA ARG A 28 1.08 -11.23 -12.49
C ARG A 28 0.81 -11.59 -13.96
N LYS A 29 -0.37 -11.26 -14.48
CA LYS A 29 -0.75 -11.52 -15.87
C LYS A 29 0.04 -10.68 -16.86
N VAL A 30 0.17 -9.37 -16.61
CA VAL A 30 0.97 -8.45 -17.45
C VAL A 30 2.43 -8.89 -17.45
N LYS A 31 3.01 -9.16 -16.26
CA LYS A 31 4.39 -9.65 -16.13
C LYS A 31 4.63 -10.94 -16.91
N ALA A 32 3.72 -11.90 -16.83
CA ALA A 32 3.83 -13.14 -17.59
C ALA A 32 3.81 -12.90 -19.10
N ARG A 33 2.96 -11.97 -19.59
CA ARG A 33 2.91 -11.58 -21.00
C ARG A 33 4.20 -10.92 -21.48
N LEU A 34 4.76 -10.00 -20.67
CA LEU A 34 6.04 -9.35 -20.97
C LEU A 34 7.20 -10.35 -21.03
N GLN A 35 7.12 -11.43 -20.26
CA GLN A 35 8.08 -12.53 -20.27
C GLN A 35 7.80 -13.61 -21.34
N ASN A 36 6.89 -13.33 -22.26
CA ASN A 36 6.45 -14.28 -23.30
C ASN A 36 5.88 -15.60 -22.76
N ARG A 37 5.17 -15.52 -21.61
CA ARG A 37 4.52 -16.66 -20.94
C ARG A 37 3.01 -16.46 -20.90
N ARG A 38 2.21 -17.54 -20.91
CA ARG A 38 0.75 -17.46 -20.78
C ARG A 38 0.29 -16.96 -19.40
N GLY A 39 1.00 -17.33 -18.34
CA GLY A 39 0.67 -16.97 -16.95
C GLY A 39 -0.70 -17.50 -16.48
N ALA A 40 -0.96 -17.39 -15.17
CA ALA A 40 -2.24 -17.76 -14.58
C ALA A 40 -3.37 -16.79 -14.97
N THR A 41 -4.60 -17.14 -14.62
CA THR A 41 -5.77 -16.25 -14.78
C THR A 41 -5.68 -15.09 -13.79
N VAL A 42 -6.27 -13.95 -14.12
CA VAL A 42 -6.30 -12.77 -13.23
C VAL A 42 -7.00 -13.08 -11.90
N PHE A 43 -7.93 -14.02 -11.89
CA PHE A 43 -8.67 -14.46 -10.70
C PHE A 43 -7.93 -15.52 -9.85
N GLN A 44 -6.69 -15.87 -10.20
CA GLN A 44 -5.93 -16.87 -9.45
C GLN A 44 -5.72 -16.47 -7.97
N PRO A 45 -5.38 -15.21 -7.60
CA PRO A 45 -5.21 -14.85 -6.20
C PRO A 45 -6.46 -15.07 -5.35
N TYR A 46 -7.67 -14.91 -5.90
CA TYR A 46 -8.91 -15.23 -5.16
C TYR A 46 -9.03 -16.73 -4.87
N ARG A 47 -8.63 -17.57 -5.83
CA ARG A 47 -8.64 -19.04 -5.64
C ARG A 47 -7.62 -19.45 -4.59
N ASP A 48 -6.44 -18.80 -4.60
CA ASP A 48 -5.39 -19.06 -3.63
C ASP A 48 -5.83 -18.65 -2.21
N LEU A 49 -6.40 -17.43 -2.04
CA LEU A 49 -6.98 -16.98 -0.77
C LEU A 49 -8.10 -17.90 -0.29
N ARG A 50 -9.04 -18.26 -1.17
CA ARG A 50 -10.12 -19.19 -0.83
C ARG A 50 -9.58 -20.54 -0.38
N LYS A 51 -8.59 -21.10 -1.07
CA LYS A 51 -7.94 -22.35 -0.72
C LYS A 51 -7.29 -22.27 0.67
N LEU A 52 -6.59 -21.17 0.97
CA LEU A 52 -5.93 -20.97 2.26
C LEU A 52 -6.94 -20.78 3.40
N LEU A 53 -8.02 -20.01 3.17
CA LEU A 53 -9.08 -19.79 4.17
C LEU A 53 -9.80 -21.08 4.57
N LEU A 54 -9.92 -22.05 3.64
CA LEU A 54 -10.55 -23.34 3.89
C LEU A 54 -9.61 -24.36 4.55
N LYS A 55 -8.30 -24.09 4.56
CA LYS A 55 -7.32 -24.96 5.22
C LYS A 55 -7.22 -24.68 6.71
N GLU A 56 -6.96 -25.74 7.48
CA GLU A 56 -6.64 -25.61 8.90
C GLU A 56 -5.35 -24.84 9.10
N ALA A 57 -5.36 -23.93 10.08
CA ALA A 57 -4.15 -23.23 10.52
C ALA A 57 -3.41 -24.12 11.52
N ARG A 58 -2.24 -24.59 11.14
CA ARG A 58 -1.30 -25.25 12.05
C ARG A 58 -0.32 -24.24 12.60
N VAL A 59 -0.12 -24.24 13.88
CA VAL A 59 0.73 -23.29 14.61
C VAL A 59 1.84 -24.09 15.30
N ALA A 60 3.04 -23.57 15.27
CA ALA A 60 4.19 -24.17 15.96
C ALA A 60 3.94 -24.28 17.48
N HIS A 61 4.48 -25.29 18.12
CA HIS A 61 4.32 -25.49 19.58
C HIS A 61 4.99 -24.37 20.41
N THR A 62 6.00 -23.72 19.83
CA THR A 62 6.74 -22.60 20.44
C THR A 62 6.02 -21.25 20.31
N ALA A 63 4.98 -21.16 19.47
CA ALA A 63 4.29 -19.91 19.19
C ALA A 63 3.39 -19.47 20.35
N SER A 64 3.51 -18.21 20.74
CA SER A 64 2.70 -17.58 21.77
C SER A 64 1.28 -17.20 21.29
N PRO A 65 0.40 -16.72 22.18
CA PRO A 65 -0.89 -16.14 21.78
C PRO A 65 -0.75 -14.95 20.83
N LEU A 66 0.35 -14.19 20.89
CA LEU A 66 0.64 -13.08 20.00
C LEU A 66 0.75 -13.54 18.56
N PHE A 67 1.43 -14.65 18.27
CA PHE A 67 1.55 -15.21 16.93
C PHE A 67 0.17 -15.55 16.33
N ARG A 68 -0.77 -16.02 17.14
CA ARG A 68 -2.14 -16.32 16.70
C ARG A 68 -2.99 -15.09 16.47
N ALA A 69 -2.76 -14.01 17.24
CA ALA A 69 -3.50 -12.76 17.14
C ALA A 69 -2.98 -11.86 16.01
N ALA A 70 -1.67 -11.89 15.74
CA ALA A 70 -1.02 -11.00 14.78
C ALA A 70 -1.66 -10.99 13.37
N PRO A 71 -2.06 -12.11 12.74
CA PRO A 71 -2.69 -12.09 11.43
C PRO A 71 -3.99 -11.27 11.39
N TYR A 72 -4.77 -11.33 12.45
CA TYR A 72 -6.02 -10.57 12.55
C TYR A 72 -5.74 -9.08 12.74
N ILE A 73 -4.77 -8.73 13.60
CA ILE A 73 -4.38 -7.34 13.86
C ILE A 73 -3.80 -6.73 12.57
N VAL A 74 -2.88 -7.42 11.90
CA VAL A 74 -2.27 -6.96 10.65
C VAL A 74 -3.32 -6.76 9.57
N PHE A 75 -4.23 -7.72 9.39
CA PHE A 75 -5.30 -7.61 8.40
C PHE A 75 -6.24 -6.43 8.70
N VAL A 76 -6.76 -6.36 9.92
CA VAL A 76 -7.72 -5.32 10.33
C VAL A 76 -7.07 -3.94 10.25
N SER A 77 -5.86 -3.76 10.78
CA SER A 77 -5.15 -2.46 10.75
C SER A 77 -4.89 -2.01 9.31
N THR A 78 -4.44 -2.92 8.43
CA THR A 78 -4.20 -2.58 7.02
C THR A 78 -5.49 -2.28 6.28
N TRP A 79 -6.56 -3.02 6.55
CA TRP A 79 -7.87 -2.80 5.93
C TRP A 79 -8.51 -1.51 6.41
N LEU A 80 -8.41 -1.18 7.70
CA LEU A 80 -8.86 0.11 8.25
C LEU A 80 -8.03 1.25 7.64
N ALA A 81 -6.72 1.13 7.57
CA ALA A 81 -5.86 2.11 6.91
C ALA A 81 -6.28 2.36 5.46
N ALA A 82 -6.56 1.30 4.70
CA ALA A 82 -7.03 1.42 3.33
C ALA A 82 -8.41 2.10 3.27
N SER A 83 -9.33 1.79 4.18
CA SER A 83 -10.69 2.35 4.19
C SER A 83 -10.73 3.84 4.54
N THR A 84 -9.68 4.40 5.19
CA THR A 84 -9.58 5.84 5.43
C THR A 84 -9.22 6.63 4.17
N VAL A 85 -8.51 6.01 3.22
CA VAL A 85 -8.13 6.69 1.97
C VAL A 85 -9.32 6.76 1.01
N PRO A 86 -9.69 7.96 0.52
CA PRO A 86 -10.78 8.10 -0.45
C PRO A 86 -10.50 7.31 -1.73
N LEU A 87 -11.35 6.34 -2.07
CA LEU A 87 -11.23 5.50 -3.26
C LEU A 87 -12.16 5.98 -4.38
N ILE A 88 -13.47 6.01 -4.11
CA ILE A 88 -14.51 6.31 -5.10
C ILE A 88 -15.14 7.69 -4.92
N ALA A 89 -15.17 8.20 -3.68
CA ALA A 89 -15.75 9.50 -3.35
C ALA A 89 -14.96 10.17 -2.23
N VAL A 90 -14.98 11.51 -2.20
CA VAL A 90 -14.23 12.32 -1.21
C VAL A 90 -15.07 12.57 0.04
N ASN A 91 -16.36 12.95 -0.12
CA ASN A 91 -17.23 13.41 0.96
C ASN A 91 -17.89 12.27 1.78
N LEU A 92 -17.12 11.21 2.09
CA LEU A 92 -17.61 10.07 2.89
C LEU A 92 -17.62 10.41 4.39
N PRO A 93 -18.47 9.77 5.20
CA PRO A 93 -18.43 9.92 6.66
C PRO A 93 -17.07 9.57 7.28
N THR A 94 -16.29 8.69 6.62
CA THR A 94 -14.93 8.34 6.99
C THR A 94 -13.91 9.45 6.71
N ALA A 95 -14.27 10.49 5.95
CA ALA A 95 -13.38 11.62 5.68
C ALA A 95 -12.90 12.33 6.96
N ALA A 96 -13.72 12.35 8.02
CA ALA A 96 -13.33 12.94 9.31
C ALA A 96 -12.11 12.25 9.96
N ILE A 97 -11.89 10.97 9.67
CA ILE A 97 -10.75 10.17 10.17
C ILE A 97 -9.71 9.90 9.09
N ALA A 98 -9.90 10.45 7.89
CA ALA A 98 -9.00 10.29 6.75
C ALA A 98 -7.76 11.20 6.89
N ASP A 99 -7.07 11.11 8.02
CA ASP A 99 -5.87 11.87 8.32
C ASP A 99 -4.62 11.06 8.00
N ILE A 100 -3.59 11.73 7.48
CA ILE A 100 -2.30 11.12 7.14
C ILE A 100 -1.67 10.45 8.36
N ILE A 101 -1.78 11.07 9.54
CA ILE A 101 -1.18 10.56 10.79
C ILE A 101 -1.88 9.26 11.18
N VAL A 102 -3.22 9.20 11.07
CA VAL A 102 -4.00 7.98 11.33
C VAL A 102 -3.60 6.86 10.37
N LEU A 103 -3.46 7.19 9.09
CA LEU A 103 -3.04 6.24 8.06
C LEU A 103 -1.68 5.60 8.38
N VAL A 104 -0.68 6.45 8.65
CA VAL A 104 0.68 5.99 8.98
C VAL A 104 0.69 5.20 10.29
N GLY A 105 -0.04 5.65 11.32
CA GLY A 105 -0.16 4.95 12.59
C GLY A 105 -0.75 3.54 12.45
N LEU A 106 -1.78 3.36 11.61
CA LEU A 106 -2.37 2.05 11.35
C LEU A 106 -1.43 1.13 10.56
N LEU A 107 -0.68 1.66 9.60
CA LEU A 107 0.33 0.88 8.86
C LEU A 107 1.51 0.51 9.76
N ALA A 108 1.96 1.42 10.64
CA ALA A 108 2.99 1.15 11.63
C ALA A 108 2.55 0.08 12.63
N LEU A 109 1.29 0.13 13.09
CA LEU A 109 0.70 -0.90 13.95
C LEU A 109 0.72 -2.29 13.29
N ALA A 110 0.26 -2.36 12.03
CA ALA A 110 0.28 -3.61 11.27
C ALA A 110 1.70 -4.18 11.17
N ARG A 111 2.67 -3.34 10.85
CA ARG A 111 4.08 -3.74 10.72
C ARG A 111 4.70 -4.16 12.04
N PHE A 112 4.41 -3.43 13.12
CA PHE A 112 4.88 -3.76 14.45
C PHE A 112 4.46 -5.19 14.86
N PHE A 113 3.18 -5.52 14.70
CA PHE A 113 2.69 -6.86 15.00
C PHE A 113 3.22 -7.93 14.05
N LEU A 114 3.46 -7.60 12.78
CA LEU A 114 4.09 -8.51 11.82
C LEU A 114 5.53 -8.85 12.24
N ALA A 115 6.32 -7.84 12.61
CA ALA A 115 7.70 -8.03 13.07
C ALA A 115 7.78 -8.82 14.38
N LEU A 116 6.91 -8.50 15.35
CA LEU A 116 6.81 -9.26 16.60
C LEU A 116 6.47 -10.72 16.35
N ALA A 117 5.50 -10.99 15.47
CA ALA A 117 5.11 -12.34 15.11
C ALA A 117 6.23 -13.12 14.42
N GLY A 118 7.02 -12.46 13.56
CA GLY A 118 8.18 -13.05 12.92
C GLY A 118 9.27 -13.47 13.93
N MET A 119 9.38 -12.76 15.05
CA MET A 119 10.34 -13.08 16.12
C MET A 119 9.80 -14.11 17.15
N ASP A 120 8.47 -14.17 17.33
CA ASP A 120 7.81 -14.92 18.40
C ASP A 120 8.13 -16.42 18.39
N VAL A 121 8.22 -17.01 17.21
CA VAL A 121 8.48 -18.46 17.04
C VAL A 121 9.95 -18.82 17.33
N GLY A 122 10.84 -17.85 17.31
CA GLY A 122 12.26 -18.05 17.57
C GLY A 122 13.03 -18.68 16.42
N THR A 123 12.50 -18.62 15.18
CA THR A 123 13.23 -19.08 14.00
C THR A 123 14.22 -18.06 13.48
N ALA A 124 15.36 -18.54 12.97
CA ALA A 124 16.40 -17.68 12.42
C ALA A 124 15.90 -16.80 11.26
N PHE A 125 15.05 -17.36 10.39
CA PHE A 125 14.49 -16.64 9.24
C PHE A 125 13.48 -15.58 9.66
N GLY A 126 12.62 -15.88 10.63
CA GLY A 126 11.67 -14.90 11.19
C GLY A 126 12.37 -13.70 11.80
N GLY A 127 13.41 -13.94 12.62
CA GLY A 127 14.22 -12.86 13.22
C GLY A 127 14.98 -12.02 12.19
N MET A 128 15.58 -12.65 11.17
CA MET A 128 16.24 -11.94 10.07
C MET A 128 15.24 -11.11 9.24
N GLY A 129 14.07 -11.68 8.93
CA GLY A 129 13.00 -10.97 8.23
C GLY A 129 12.54 -9.74 9.01
N ALA A 130 12.24 -9.90 10.29
CA ALA A 130 11.79 -8.83 11.17
C ALA A 130 12.81 -7.68 11.28
N SER A 131 14.10 -7.98 11.46
CA SER A 131 15.15 -6.96 11.53
C SER A 131 15.29 -6.17 10.22
N ARG A 132 15.14 -6.82 9.07
CA ARG A 132 15.18 -6.18 7.75
C ARG A 132 13.94 -5.32 7.49
N GLU A 133 12.77 -5.80 7.87
CA GLU A 133 11.52 -5.05 7.75
C GLU A 133 11.56 -3.78 8.60
N MET A 134 12.10 -3.86 9.84
CA MET A 134 12.24 -2.69 10.71
C MET A 134 13.26 -1.67 10.15
N LEU A 135 14.32 -2.13 9.47
CA LEU A 135 15.27 -1.25 8.77
C LEU A 135 14.58 -0.51 7.61
N VAL A 136 13.77 -1.21 6.82
CA VAL A 136 12.98 -0.60 5.73
C VAL A 136 12.00 0.41 6.31
N ALA A 137 11.30 0.06 7.37
CA ALA A 137 10.35 0.91 8.06
C ALA A 137 10.94 2.24 8.53
N ALA A 138 12.09 2.16 9.20
CA ALA A 138 12.75 3.34 9.78
C ALA A 138 13.07 4.44 8.75
N LEU A 139 13.20 4.10 7.47
CA LEU A 139 13.47 5.03 6.38
C LEU A 139 12.22 5.32 5.53
N ALA A 140 11.36 4.33 5.32
CA ALA A 140 10.18 4.45 4.47
C ALA A 140 9.08 5.29 5.11
N GLU A 141 8.84 5.18 6.42
CA GLU A 141 7.80 5.94 7.12
C GLU A 141 8.06 7.46 7.10
N PRO A 142 9.26 7.95 7.47
CA PRO A 142 9.54 9.38 7.34
C PRO A 142 9.45 9.90 5.90
N ALA A 143 9.92 9.11 4.93
CA ALA A 143 9.84 9.49 3.53
C ALA A 143 8.38 9.59 3.03
N MET A 144 7.52 8.65 3.45
CA MET A 144 6.09 8.68 3.16
C MET A 144 5.43 9.93 3.77
N LEU A 145 5.68 10.20 5.06
CA LEU A 145 5.13 11.37 5.74
C LEU A 145 5.54 12.66 5.03
N MET A 146 6.82 12.84 4.71
CA MET A 146 7.31 14.04 4.02
C MET A 146 6.70 14.20 2.62
N ALA A 147 6.56 13.11 1.85
CA ALA A 147 5.95 13.15 0.53
C ALA A 147 4.49 13.59 0.58
N VAL A 148 3.71 13.09 1.54
CA VAL A 148 2.30 13.46 1.67
C VAL A 148 2.13 14.82 2.34
N PHE A 149 2.99 15.19 3.30
CA PHE A 149 2.97 16.52 3.90
C PHE A 149 3.30 17.64 2.90
N THR A 150 4.11 17.38 1.88
CA THR A 150 4.33 18.35 0.78
C THR A 150 3.00 18.79 0.16
N LEU A 151 2.06 17.85 -0.03
CA LEU A 151 0.74 18.15 -0.59
C LEU A 151 -0.23 18.70 0.47
N ALA A 152 -0.11 18.22 1.70
CA ALA A 152 -0.90 18.70 2.83
C ALA A 152 -0.64 20.17 3.14
N MET A 153 0.60 20.64 2.96
CA MET A 153 0.95 22.06 3.08
C MET A 153 0.19 22.92 2.08
N SER A 154 0.14 22.52 0.81
CA SER A 154 -0.62 23.26 -0.22
C SER A 154 -2.11 23.35 0.10
N ALA A 155 -2.67 22.29 0.72
CA ALA A 155 -4.07 22.24 1.12
C ALA A 155 -4.34 22.80 2.53
N HIS A 156 -3.31 23.23 3.27
CA HIS A 156 -3.37 23.65 4.67
C HIS A 156 -4.12 22.65 5.58
N SER A 157 -4.06 21.36 5.26
CA SER A 157 -4.77 20.30 5.98
C SER A 157 -4.04 18.96 5.86
N THR A 158 -3.98 18.21 6.96
CA THR A 158 -3.49 16.81 6.98
C THR A 158 -4.57 15.79 6.57
N ASN A 159 -5.79 16.26 6.35
CA ASN A 159 -6.90 15.42 5.93
C ASN A 159 -6.80 15.10 4.44
N LEU A 160 -6.76 13.81 4.10
CA LEU A 160 -6.60 13.33 2.72
C LEU A 160 -7.75 13.77 1.79
N ALA A 161 -8.97 13.88 2.32
CA ALA A 161 -10.10 14.35 1.55
C ALA A 161 -9.93 15.82 1.17
N SER A 162 -9.49 16.68 2.11
CA SER A 162 -9.21 18.11 1.85
C SER A 162 -8.04 18.27 0.87
N VAL A 163 -7.01 17.43 0.96
CA VAL A 163 -5.88 17.45 0.01
C VAL A 163 -6.37 17.12 -1.40
N ILE A 164 -7.23 16.13 -1.55
CA ILE A 164 -7.79 15.75 -2.85
C ILE A 164 -8.69 16.85 -3.41
N ASP A 165 -9.55 17.46 -2.58
CA ASP A 165 -10.43 18.57 -3.00
C ASP A 165 -9.62 19.78 -3.46
N TYR A 166 -8.56 20.13 -2.74
CA TYR A 166 -7.65 21.21 -3.15
C TYR A 166 -7.01 20.94 -4.51
N GLN A 167 -6.52 19.71 -4.72
CA GLN A 167 -5.89 19.30 -5.99
C GLN A 167 -6.89 19.27 -7.16
N LEU A 168 -8.17 19.03 -6.91
CA LEU A 168 -9.22 19.10 -7.94
C LEU A 168 -9.49 20.55 -8.38
N GLY A 169 -9.39 21.52 -7.44
CA GLY A 169 -9.63 22.94 -7.71
C GLY A 169 -8.44 23.64 -8.36
N ASP A 170 -7.22 23.34 -7.95
CA ASP A 170 -5.97 24.01 -8.39
C ASP A 170 -4.88 22.99 -8.73
N PHE A 171 -5.10 22.26 -9.83
CA PHE A 171 -4.10 21.30 -10.30
C PHE A 171 -2.96 21.99 -11.02
N ALA A 172 -1.83 22.17 -10.33
CA ALA A 172 -0.60 22.70 -10.90
C ALA A 172 0.54 21.68 -10.79
N LEU A 173 1.20 21.38 -11.90
CA LEU A 173 2.42 20.57 -11.92
C LEU A 173 3.62 21.41 -11.39
N ARG A 174 3.69 21.55 -10.07
CA ARG A 174 4.81 22.22 -9.39
C ARG A 174 5.99 21.25 -9.24
N PRO A 175 7.24 21.72 -9.21
CA PRO A 175 8.41 20.85 -8.96
C PRO A 175 8.29 20.07 -7.64
N SER A 176 7.76 20.70 -6.58
CA SER A 176 7.49 20.06 -5.29
C SER A 176 6.62 18.82 -5.41
N PHE A 177 5.59 18.89 -6.26
CA PHE A 177 4.69 17.79 -6.57
C PHE A 177 5.41 16.60 -7.23
N LEU A 178 6.29 16.86 -8.20
CA LEU A 178 7.04 15.79 -8.88
C LEU A 178 8.05 15.10 -7.97
N PHE A 179 8.73 15.85 -7.10
CA PHE A 179 9.63 15.30 -6.11
C PHE A 179 8.88 14.45 -5.07
N ALA A 180 7.75 14.93 -4.56
CA ALA A 180 6.91 14.19 -3.63
C ALA A 180 6.36 12.90 -4.26
N LEU A 181 5.89 12.95 -5.52
CA LEU A 181 5.44 11.79 -6.27
C LEU A 181 6.56 10.76 -6.44
N GLY A 182 7.75 11.21 -6.86
CA GLY A 182 8.91 10.33 -7.00
C GLY A 182 9.28 9.65 -5.68
N GLY A 183 9.32 10.40 -4.58
CA GLY A 183 9.56 9.88 -3.23
C GLY A 183 8.51 8.83 -2.83
N LEU A 184 7.23 9.13 -3.02
CA LEU A 184 6.14 8.21 -2.67
C LEU A 184 6.13 6.94 -3.53
N ILE A 185 6.49 7.01 -4.82
CA ILE A 185 6.62 5.82 -5.68
C ILE A 185 7.71 4.90 -5.16
N LEU A 186 8.88 5.44 -4.80
CA LEU A 186 9.99 4.64 -4.25
C LEU A 186 9.61 4.00 -2.91
N VAL A 187 8.94 4.75 -2.03
CA VAL A 187 8.38 4.22 -0.78
C VAL A 187 7.37 3.11 -1.06
N ALA A 188 6.42 3.32 -1.96
CA ALA A 188 5.41 2.32 -2.31
C ALA A 188 6.02 1.00 -2.79
N ILE A 189 7.07 1.06 -3.61
CA ILE A 189 7.81 -0.11 -4.07
C ILE A 189 8.47 -0.85 -2.89
N ALA A 190 9.11 -0.14 -1.98
CA ALA A 190 9.77 -0.72 -0.82
C ALA A 190 8.76 -1.33 0.16
N GLU A 191 7.72 -0.59 0.50
CA GLU A 191 6.68 -0.97 1.45
C GLU A 191 5.83 -2.16 1.00
N THR A 192 5.65 -2.31 -0.30
CA THR A 192 4.91 -3.45 -0.88
C THR A 192 5.80 -4.63 -1.24
N GLY A 193 7.09 -4.60 -0.86
CA GLY A 193 8.04 -5.69 -1.11
C GLY A 193 8.21 -6.00 -2.59
N ARG A 194 8.30 -4.97 -3.45
CA ARG A 194 8.42 -5.13 -4.90
C ARG A 194 9.85 -4.94 -5.39
N ILE A 195 10.15 -5.46 -6.58
CA ILE A 195 11.43 -5.23 -7.23
C ILE A 195 11.60 -3.73 -7.49
N PRO A 196 12.74 -3.13 -7.14
CA PRO A 196 14.05 -3.75 -6.89
C PRO A 196 14.36 -4.09 -5.42
N VAL A 197 13.54 -3.76 -4.44
CA VAL A 197 13.84 -3.95 -3.02
C VAL A 197 13.70 -5.40 -2.58
N ASP A 198 12.55 -6.01 -2.86
CA ASP A 198 12.32 -7.44 -2.59
C ASP A 198 11.66 -8.10 -3.82
N ASN A 199 11.62 -9.43 -3.82
CA ASN A 199 10.95 -10.20 -4.86
C ASN A 199 10.07 -11.27 -4.21
N PRO A 200 8.75 -11.08 -4.17
CA PRO A 200 7.82 -12.02 -3.55
C PRO A 200 7.78 -13.39 -4.24
N ALA A 201 8.34 -13.51 -5.45
CA ALA A 201 8.38 -14.77 -6.18
C ALA A 201 9.69 -15.57 -5.95
N THR A 202 10.64 -15.03 -5.20
CA THR A 202 11.96 -15.66 -5.01
C THR A 202 12.10 -16.10 -3.55
N HIS A 203 12.08 -17.41 -3.32
CA HIS A 203 12.29 -18.01 -2.00
C HIS A 203 13.78 -18.26 -1.71
N LEU A 204 14.62 -17.26 -1.91
CA LEU A 204 16.03 -17.30 -1.54
C LEU A 204 16.20 -16.79 -0.12
N GLU A 205 16.48 -17.68 0.80
CA GLU A 205 16.55 -17.49 2.26
C GLU A 205 17.36 -16.28 2.72
N LEU A 206 18.50 -16.02 2.06
CA LEU A 206 19.39 -14.91 2.41
C LEU A 206 18.90 -13.53 1.94
N THR A 207 17.85 -13.45 1.11
CA THR A 207 17.41 -12.21 0.47
C THR A 207 15.93 -11.86 0.72
N MET A 208 15.21 -12.72 1.43
CA MET A 208 13.82 -12.52 1.77
C MET A 208 13.66 -11.49 2.89
N ILE A 209 12.63 -10.65 2.80
CA ILE A 209 12.24 -9.71 3.85
C ILE A 209 10.86 -10.14 4.38
N HIS A 210 9.81 -9.79 3.67
CA HIS A 210 8.44 -10.03 4.07
C HIS A 210 8.11 -11.54 4.16
N GLU A 211 8.44 -12.30 3.14
CA GLU A 211 8.16 -13.75 3.09
C GLU A 211 8.85 -14.53 4.22
N ALA A 212 10.03 -14.07 4.69
CA ALA A 212 10.74 -14.72 5.79
C ALA A 212 9.94 -14.71 7.10
N MET A 213 9.14 -13.69 7.35
CA MET A 213 8.27 -13.60 8.55
C MET A 213 6.99 -14.44 8.41
N LEU A 214 6.63 -14.82 7.19
CA LEU A 214 5.40 -15.59 6.90
C LEU A 214 5.62 -17.09 6.87
N LEU A 215 6.86 -17.58 6.86
CA LEU A 215 7.19 -19.00 6.65
C LEU A 215 6.50 -19.95 7.63
N GLU A 216 6.30 -19.53 8.87
CA GLU A 216 5.67 -20.34 9.91
C GLU A 216 4.14 -20.27 9.91
N TYR A 217 3.56 -19.39 9.10
CA TYR A 217 2.11 -19.27 8.98
C TYR A 217 1.54 -20.28 7.99
N SER A 218 0.36 -20.82 8.29
CA SER A 218 -0.36 -21.76 7.43
C SER A 218 -1.87 -21.48 7.44
N GLY A 219 -2.58 -22.07 6.46
CA GLY A 219 -4.04 -22.01 6.37
C GLY A 219 -4.60 -20.58 6.43
N ARG A 220 -5.66 -20.39 7.25
CA ARG A 220 -6.35 -19.10 7.36
C ARG A 220 -5.48 -17.95 7.85
N HIS A 221 -4.50 -18.20 8.71
CA HIS A 221 -3.59 -17.16 9.21
C HIS A 221 -2.71 -16.60 8.08
N LEU A 222 -2.15 -17.49 7.25
CA LEU A 222 -1.39 -17.10 6.05
C LEU A 222 -2.28 -16.34 5.06
N ALA A 223 -3.55 -16.78 4.88
CA ALA A 223 -4.48 -16.09 3.99
C ALA A 223 -4.71 -14.63 4.41
N LEU A 224 -4.88 -14.36 5.70
CA LEU A 224 -5.06 -13.00 6.22
C LEU A 224 -3.82 -12.13 5.98
N MET A 225 -2.62 -12.67 6.23
CA MET A 225 -1.36 -11.97 5.99
C MET A 225 -1.15 -11.63 4.49
N GLU A 226 -1.35 -12.62 3.61
CA GLU A 226 -1.27 -12.39 2.16
C GLU A 226 -2.32 -11.39 1.67
N TRP A 227 -3.53 -11.46 2.21
CA TRP A 227 -4.60 -10.53 1.83
C TRP A 227 -4.28 -9.10 2.31
N ALA A 228 -3.77 -8.94 3.53
CA ALA A 228 -3.30 -7.66 4.04
C ALA A 228 -2.21 -7.05 3.14
N ALA A 229 -1.21 -7.84 2.71
CA ALA A 229 -0.18 -7.39 1.79
C ALA A 229 -0.75 -6.94 0.44
N GLN A 230 -1.78 -7.64 -0.08
CA GLN A 230 -2.48 -7.26 -1.31
C GLN A 230 -3.28 -5.96 -1.12
N ILE A 231 -3.96 -5.77 0.02
CA ILE A 231 -4.68 -4.53 0.36
C ILE A 231 -3.68 -3.37 0.47
N LYS A 232 -2.53 -3.57 1.11
CA LYS A 232 -1.46 -2.56 1.21
C LYS A 232 -1.00 -2.08 -0.16
N LEU A 233 -0.87 -2.97 -1.14
CA LEU A 233 -0.54 -2.61 -2.51
C LEU A 233 -1.60 -1.71 -3.17
N VAL A 234 -2.89 -2.04 -3.01
CA VAL A 234 -3.98 -1.20 -3.52
C VAL A 234 -4.01 0.16 -2.81
N LEU A 235 -3.77 0.18 -1.50
CA LEU A 235 -3.71 1.40 -0.70
C LEU A 235 -2.65 2.37 -1.27
N TYR A 236 -1.42 1.92 -1.46
CA TYR A 236 -0.37 2.77 -2.05
C TYR A 236 -0.69 3.17 -3.48
N GLY A 237 -1.25 2.26 -4.28
CA GLY A 237 -1.74 2.58 -5.62
C GLY A 237 -2.83 3.65 -5.61
N THR A 238 -3.75 3.60 -4.66
CA THR A 238 -4.82 4.61 -4.49
C THR A 238 -4.27 5.95 -4.00
N LEU A 239 -3.32 5.94 -3.06
CA LEU A 239 -2.65 7.17 -2.62
C LEU A 239 -2.01 7.88 -3.82
N ILE A 240 -1.23 7.18 -4.62
CA ILE A 240 -0.62 7.74 -5.82
C ILE A 240 -1.69 8.21 -6.81
N ALA A 241 -2.71 7.38 -7.07
CA ALA A 241 -3.74 7.64 -8.06
C ALA A 241 -4.66 8.82 -7.70
N ASN A 242 -5.06 8.95 -6.43
CA ASN A 242 -6.10 9.90 -6.04
C ASN A 242 -5.56 11.18 -5.40
N ILE A 243 -4.37 11.13 -4.78
CA ILE A 243 -3.74 12.35 -4.26
C ILE A 243 -3.03 13.12 -5.38
N PHE A 244 -2.30 12.41 -6.26
CA PHE A 244 -1.53 13.06 -7.31
C PHE A 244 -2.29 13.24 -8.62
N PHE A 245 -3.29 12.41 -8.89
CA PHE A 245 -4.11 12.46 -10.11
C PHE A 245 -5.59 12.32 -9.74
N PRO A 246 -6.21 13.33 -9.07
CA PRO A 246 -7.54 13.20 -8.47
C PRO A 246 -8.70 13.12 -9.47
N TRP A 247 -8.44 13.18 -10.76
CA TRP A 247 -9.49 13.18 -11.79
C TRP A 247 -10.39 11.94 -11.69
N GLY A 248 -11.69 12.19 -11.83
CA GLY A 248 -12.71 11.15 -11.89
C GLY A 248 -13.16 10.63 -10.52
N ILE A 249 -12.68 11.19 -9.39
CA ILE A 249 -13.24 10.86 -8.08
C ILE A 249 -14.62 11.50 -7.92
N GLY A 250 -15.56 10.78 -7.28
CA GLY A 250 -16.92 11.28 -7.06
C GLY A 250 -16.96 12.37 -5.98
N LEU A 251 -17.61 13.49 -6.28
CA LEU A 251 -17.90 14.54 -5.30
C LEU A 251 -19.24 14.35 -4.62
N ASP A 252 -20.17 13.68 -5.32
CA ASP A 252 -21.55 13.43 -4.88
C ASP A 252 -21.82 11.92 -4.73
N PHE A 253 -22.89 11.59 -4.01
CA PHE A 253 -23.37 10.21 -3.81
C PHE A 253 -24.37 9.76 -4.88
N ALA A 254 -24.49 10.47 -5.99
CA ALA A 254 -25.30 10.02 -7.10
C ALA A 254 -24.75 8.70 -7.67
N PRO A 255 -25.59 7.71 -8.01
CA PRO A 255 -25.11 6.43 -8.54
C PRO A 255 -24.20 6.57 -9.75
N ALA A 256 -24.46 7.55 -10.61
CA ALA A 256 -23.61 7.85 -11.77
C ALA A 256 -22.21 8.36 -11.35
N ALA A 257 -22.11 9.24 -10.34
CA ALA A 257 -20.85 9.75 -9.80
C ALA A 257 -20.03 8.64 -9.14
N LEU A 258 -20.67 7.74 -8.39
CA LEU A 258 -20.00 6.59 -7.79
C LEU A 258 -19.52 5.58 -8.85
N ALA A 259 -20.30 5.37 -9.91
CA ALA A 259 -19.91 4.49 -11.01
C ALA A 259 -18.72 5.06 -11.81
N THR A 260 -18.73 6.36 -12.11
CA THR A 260 -17.59 7.04 -12.76
C THR A 260 -16.35 7.03 -11.87
N GLY A 261 -16.51 7.26 -10.56
CA GLY A 261 -15.44 7.17 -9.56
C GLY A 261 -14.81 5.77 -9.54
N LEU A 262 -15.63 4.74 -9.50
CA LEU A 262 -15.16 3.35 -9.55
C LEU A 262 -14.43 3.03 -10.86
N ALA A 263 -15.00 3.43 -12.01
CA ALA A 263 -14.36 3.21 -13.30
C ALA A 263 -13.00 3.91 -13.42
N ALA A 264 -12.91 5.17 -12.96
CA ALA A 264 -11.69 5.95 -12.97
C ALA A 264 -10.60 5.32 -12.07
N VAL A 265 -10.95 4.92 -10.85
CA VAL A 265 -10.01 4.28 -9.92
C VAL A 265 -9.53 2.92 -10.46
N VAL A 266 -10.43 2.10 -10.98
CA VAL A 266 -10.04 0.82 -11.59
C VAL A 266 -9.06 1.06 -12.73
N LEU A 267 -9.35 2.00 -13.65
CA LEU A 267 -8.46 2.33 -14.74
C LEU A 267 -7.07 2.78 -14.24
N LYS A 268 -7.02 3.71 -13.25
CA LYS A 268 -5.77 4.20 -12.67
C LYS A 268 -4.97 3.08 -12.00
N LEU A 269 -5.62 2.23 -11.20
CA LEU A 269 -4.95 1.12 -10.53
C LEU A 269 -4.41 0.08 -11.52
N PHE A 270 -5.15 -0.21 -12.59
CA PHE A 270 -4.70 -1.14 -13.62
C PHE A 270 -3.55 -0.57 -14.45
N THR A 271 -3.55 0.74 -14.74
CA THR A 271 -2.42 1.40 -15.42
C THR A 271 -1.18 1.45 -14.54
N LEU A 272 -1.32 1.83 -13.26
CA LEU A 272 -0.22 1.78 -12.28
C LEU A 272 0.31 0.35 -12.09
N GLY A 273 -0.60 -0.63 -12.01
CA GLY A 273 -0.23 -2.04 -11.93
C GLY A 273 0.53 -2.54 -13.16
N ALA A 274 0.16 -2.08 -14.36
CA ALA A 274 0.88 -2.38 -15.59
C ALA A 274 2.27 -1.71 -15.60
N ALA A 275 2.36 -0.44 -15.18
CA ALA A 275 3.63 0.26 -15.04
C ALA A 275 4.56 -0.43 -14.02
N LEU A 276 4.02 -0.89 -12.89
CA LEU A 276 4.76 -1.68 -11.90
C LEU A 276 5.26 -3.00 -12.50
N ALA A 277 4.41 -3.71 -13.26
CA ALA A 277 4.80 -4.96 -13.93
C ALA A 277 5.93 -4.75 -14.95
N ILE A 278 5.90 -3.64 -15.70
CA ILE A 278 6.98 -3.25 -16.62
C ILE A 278 8.26 -2.97 -15.82
N GLY A 279 8.17 -2.16 -14.76
CA GLY A 279 9.31 -1.88 -13.89
C GLY A 279 9.94 -3.15 -13.32
N GLU A 280 9.12 -4.08 -12.80
CA GLU A 280 9.58 -5.38 -12.28
C GLU A 280 10.22 -6.30 -13.35
N THR A 281 9.91 -6.12 -14.63
CA THR A 281 10.54 -6.90 -15.70
C THR A 281 11.83 -6.30 -16.21
N VAL A 282 11.99 -4.97 -16.11
CA VAL A 282 13.18 -4.22 -16.56
C VAL A 282 14.23 -4.14 -15.46
N LEU A 283 13.80 -3.96 -14.21
CA LEU A 283 14.70 -3.81 -13.07
C LEU A 283 15.11 -5.17 -12.50
N ALA A 284 16.36 -5.29 -12.12
CA ALA A 284 16.88 -6.44 -11.38
C ALA A 284 16.73 -6.21 -9.86
N LYS A 285 16.57 -7.29 -9.09
CA LYS A 285 16.58 -7.24 -7.62
C LYS A 285 17.92 -6.70 -7.13
N MET A 286 17.87 -5.70 -6.25
CA MET A 286 19.05 -5.14 -5.60
C MET A 286 19.60 -6.09 -4.54
N ARG A 287 20.89 -5.93 -4.25
CA ARG A 287 21.48 -6.53 -3.04
C ARG A 287 20.87 -5.84 -1.81
N LEU A 288 20.55 -6.61 -0.78
CA LEU A 288 19.89 -6.12 0.45
C LEU A 288 20.60 -4.88 1.05
N PHE A 289 21.93 -4.86 1.04
CA PHE A 289 22.73 -3.73 1.56
C PHE A 289 22.55 -2.41 0.77
N ARG A 290 21.93 -2.44 -0.41
CA ARG A 290 21.59 -1.24 -1.19
C ARG A 290 20.16 -0.71 -0.90
N ALA A 291 19.34 -1.48 -0.20
CA ALA A 291 17.99 -1.04 0.16
C ALA A 291 17.98 0.26 0.97
N PRO A 292 18.89 0.50 1.95
CA PRO A 292 18.96 1.79 2.63
C PRO A 292 19.31 2.96 1.69
N ALA A 293 20.18 2.75 0.71
CA ALA A 293 20.52 3.80 -0.26
C ALA A 293 19.30 4.16 -1.16
N PHE A 294 18.51 3.16 -1.54
CA PHE A 294 17.27 3.36 -2.29
C PHE A 294 16.22 4.15 -1.48
N LEU A 295 16.06 3.82 -0.20
CA LEU A 295 15.15 4.51 0.70
C LEU A 295 15.64 5.92 1.09
N ASN A 296 16.95 6.10 1.24
CA ASN A 296 17.53 7.43 1.41
C ASN A 296 17.27 8.33 0.20
N LEU A 297 17.31 7.78 -1.01
CA LEU A 297 16.91 8.52 -2.21
C LEU A 297 15.43 8.91 -2.15
N ALA A 298 14.55 8.01 -1.72
CA ALA A 298 13.13 8.32 -1.52
C ALA A 298 12.93 9.44 -0.50
N LEU A 299 13.64 9.38 0.63
CA LEU A 299 13.61 10.40 1.67
C LEU A 299 14.13 11.76 1.16
N LEU A 300 15.23 11.75 0.42
CA LEU A 300 15.80 12.97 -0.17
C LEU A 300 14.84 13.61 -1.19
N LEU A 301 14.21 12.82 -2.05
CA LEU A 301 13.21 13.34 -2.98
C LEU A 301 12.00 13.92 -2.23
N ALA A 302 11.49 13.24 -1.22
CA ALA A 302 10.38 13.72 -0.40
C ALA A 302 10.76 15.02 0.32
N LEU A 303 11.97 15.12 0.88
CA LEU A 303 12.50 16.31 1.53
C LEU A 303 12.67 17.47 0.54
N LEU A 304 13.20 17.22 -0.66
CA LEU A 304 13.29 18.21 -1.73
C LEU A 304 11.91 18.72 -2.14
N GLY A 305 10.91 17.84 -2.20
CA GLY A 305 9.52 18.22 -2.43
C GLY A 305 9.02 19.19 -1.37
N LEU A 306 9.20 18.85 -0.09
CA LEU A 306 8.78 19.68 1.04
C LEU A 306 9.50 21.05 1.02
N LEU A 307 10.83 21.06 0.89
CA LEU A 307 11.61 22.30 0.85
C LEU A 307 11.25 23.18 -0.34
N SER A 308 11.05 22.57 -1.52
CA SER A 308 10.59 23.29 -2.72
C SER A 308 9.22 23.95 -2.49
N GLN A 309 8.31 23.27 -1.78
CA GLN A 309 7.00 23.82 -1.45
C GLN A 309 7.14 25.02 -0.49
N VAL A 310 7.93 24.89 0.58
CA VAL A 310 8.18 25.99 1.54
C VAL A 310 8.78 27.20 0.86
N ILE A 311 9.77 27.01 -0.02
CA ILE A 311 10.44 28.11 -0.74
C ILE A 311 9.45 28.82 -1.69
N LEU A 312 8.59 28.07 -2.35
CA LEU A 312 7.58 28.65 -3.25
C LEU A 312 6.50 29.42 -2.50
N GLU A 313 6.09 28.97 -1.32
CA GLU A 313 5.12 29.68 -0.47
C GLU A 313 5.71 30.97 0.15
N VAL A 314 6.99 30.93 0.54
CA VAL A 314 7.68 32.12 1.12
C VAL A 314 8.06 33.12 0.04
N GLY A 315 8.23 32.67 -1.21
CA GLY A 315 8.59 33.51 -2.36
C GLY A 315 7.39 34.12 -3.13
N ALA A 316 6.17 33.78 -2.75
CA ALA A 316 4.92 34.27 -3.31
C ALA A 316 4.23 35.26 -2.34
#